data_742b798d7a0f6795233b242613b9a03a
#
_entry.id   742b798d7a0f6795233b242613b9a03a
#
_cell.length_a   1.000
_cell.length_b   1.000
_cell.length_c   1.000
_cell.angle_alpha   90.00
_cell.angle_beta   90.00
_cell.angle_gamma   90.00
#
_symmetry.space_group_name_H-M   'P 1'
#
loop_
_entity.id
_entity.type
_entity.pdbx_description
1 polymer ?
#
loop_
_entity_poly.entity_id
_entity_poly.type
_entity_poly.pdbx_seq_one_letter_code
_entity_poly.pdbx_strand_id
1 'polypeptide(L)'
;MLETLLERPSSLNRHREAPLLKEREEFLRRQQQQGTSRAALRNLSGELIHVVRLLRLRELRDVSPEEIHRAAKRFARQQRSNPKAHSYLRAASYFAYVAKKWLRFLGRLKPPSVRRARFADQLKDFAQYMALDQGLSPHSIQSNSWKASKFLTWFGEQHRSLASVNLNHVDEFLAMKGANGWNRRSVSTAAQSLRAFFRYAEQRGWCVPGIAKGIQSPKIYRFEGLPEGPTWKEVQRLLRAAKRPPSVALRTRAILMLFAVYGLRSGEVSRLQLKDFDWRRETFVVQHSKKGGSQRYPLQRATGDAVLEYLTKARPRCTDRHLFVTLHPPYRPIGRSVMWYLTSSRMEAARIHCRRKGPHSLRHSCATRLLQKGATFKEIGDFLGHRSSESAGIYAKVDLKALRTVANVDLGGLL
;
A
#
# COMPACT_ATOMS: atom_id res chain seq x y z
N MET A 1 8.49 20.03 30.41
CA MET A 1 8.30 18.88 29.49
C MET A 1 9.63 18.40 28.88
N LEU A 2 10.40 19.27 28.26
CA LEU A 2 11.67 18.85 27.64
C LEU A 2 12.69 18.33 28.65
N GLU A 3 12.73 18.85 29.85
CA GLU A 3 13.61 18.42 30.95
C GLU A 3 13.36 16.96 31.36
N THR A 4 12.10 16.54 31.35
CA THR A 4 11.74 15.14 31.65
C THR A 4 11.98 14.20 30.46
N LEU A 5 12.07 14.76 29.25
CA LEU A 5 12.21 14.00 28.01
C LEU A 5 13.68 13.81 27.60
N LEU A 6 14.51 14.83 27.81
CA LEU A 6 15.91 14.91 27.38
C LEU A 6 16.85 14.77 28.57
N GLU A 7 17.77 13.82 28.48
CA GLU A 7 18.71 13.48 29.58
C GLU A 7 20.04 14.31 29.49
N ARG A 8 20.34 14.83 28.29
CA ARG A 8 21.60 15.54 28.05
C ARG A 8 21.44 17.05 28.11
N PRO A 9 22.22 17.77 28.96
CA PRO A 9 22.15 19.24 29.08
C PRO A 9 22.33 19.97 27.73
N SER A 10 23.26 19.52 26.91
CA SER A 10 23.51 20.09 25.56
C SER A 10 22.30 19.97 24.62
N SER A 11 21.54 18.89 24.72
CA SER A 11 20.29 18.74 23.97
C SER A 11 19.21 19.67 24.48
N LEU A 12 19.11 19.87 25.80
CA LEU A 12 18.14 20.76 26.41
C LEU A 12 18.44 22.24 26.02
N ASN A 13 19.68 22.66 26.09
CA ASN A 13 20.10 24.03 25.68
C ASN A 13 19.77 24.29 24.22
N ARG A 14 20.08 23.35 23.32
CA ARG A 14 19.74 23.45 21.90
C ARG A 14 18.23 23.61 21.66
N HIS A 15 17.39 23.01 22.51
CA HIS A 15 15.93 23.16 22.46
C HIS A 15 15.49 24.52 23.00
N ARG A 16 16.12 25.01 24.07
CA ARG A 16 15.82 26.33 24.67
C ARG A 16 16.16 27.47 23.72
N GLU A 17 17.29 27.37 23.03
CA GLU A 17 17.75 28.37 22.04
C GLU A 17 16.95 28.38 20.74
N ALA A 18 16.31 27.28 20.40
CA ALA A 18 15.54 27.19 19.16
C ALA A 18 14.20 27.93 19.25
N PRO A 19 13.76 28.62 18.19
CA PRO A 19 12.52 29.40 18.18
C PRO A 19 11.29 28.58 18.55
N LEU A 20 10.21 29.28 18.97
CA LEU A 20 8.87 28.73 19.24
C LEU A 20 8.90 27.61 20.27
N LEU A 21 9.63 27.81 21.38
CA LEU A 21 9.78 26.82 22.45
C LEU A 21 8.43 26.42 23.05
N LYS A 22 7.58 27.40 23.39
CA LYS A 22 6.25 27.19 24.00
C LYS A 22 5.36 26.32 23.12
N GLU A 23 5.27 26.65 21.86
CA GLU A 23 4.44 25.96 20.86
C GLU A 23 4.93 24.54 20.58
N ARG A 24 6.24 24.32 20.59
CA ARG A 24 6.83 23.00 20.46
C ARG A 24 6.54 22.13 21.68
N GLU A 25 6.67 22.67 22.89
CA GLU A 25 6.36 21.95 24.14
C GLU A 25 4.87 21.64 24.24
N GLU A 26 3.98 22.57 23.89
CA GLU A 26 2.54 22.35 23.91
C GLU A 26 2.13 21.23 22.97
N PHE A 27 2.68 21.22 21.75
CA PHE A 27 2.46 20.11 20.82
C PHE A 27 2.95 18.78 21.36
N LEU A 28 4.13 18.74 21.98
CA LEU A 28 4.67 17.51 22.59
C LEU A 28 3.80 17.03 23.75
N ARG A 29 3.29 17.93 24.60
CA ARG A 29 2.33 17.59 25.67
C ARG A 29 1.06 16.98 25.10
N ARG A 30 0.51 17.56 24.02
CA ARG A 30 -0.64 17.01 23.31
C ARG A 30 -0.36 15.61 22.76
N GLN A 31 0.82 15.39 22.18
CA GLN A 31 1.20 14.05 21.70
C GLN A 31 1.37 13.05 22.85
N GLN A 32 1.89 13.48 23.98
CA GLN A 32 2.00 12.64 25.19
C GLN A 32 0.62 12.22 25.72
N GLN A 33 -0.32 13.16 25.83
CA GLN A 33 -1.73 12.88 26.20
C GLN A 33 -2.40 11.89 25.25
N GLN A 34 -2.01 11.88 23.97
CA GLN A 34 -2.48 10.94 22.96
C GLN A 34 -1.76 9.59 23.03
N GLY A 35 -0.93 9.34 24.04
CA GLY A 35 -0.25 8.07 24.27
C GLY A 35 1.02 7.86 23.43
N THR A 36 1.63 8.91 22.90
CA THR A 36 2.91 8.79 22.17
C THR A 36 4.02 8.38 23.15
N SER A 37 4.79 7.33 22.81
CA SER A 37 5.85 6.83 23.68
C SER A 37 6.98 7.85 23.90
N ARG A 38 7.69 7.75 25.06
CA ARG A 38 8.81 8.63 25.40
C ARG A 38 9.89 8.68 24.29
N ALA A 39 10.24 7.53 23.71
CA ALA A 39 11.20 7.45 22.60
C ALA A 39 10.70 8.18 21.35
N ALA A 40 9.42 8.04 21.00
CA ALA A 40 8.84 8.73 19.86
C ALA A 40 8.73 10.25 20.09
N LEU A 41 8.41 10.67 21.31
CA LEU A 41 8.42 12.10 21.70
C LEU A 41 9.82 12.71 21.61
N ARG A 42 10.86 11.97 22.01
CA ARG A 42 12.27 12.40 21.87
C ARG A 42 12.64 12.60 20.40
N ASN A 43 12.30 11.66 19.52
CA ASN A 43 12.53 11.80 18.09
C ASN A 43 11.74 12.99 17.50
N LEU A 44 10.48 13.13 17.91
CA LEU A 44 9.60 14.21 17.46
C LEU A 44 10.14 15.58 17.90
N SER A 45 10.64 15.71 19.14
CA SER A 45 11.22 16.96 19.63
C SER A 45 12.43 17.38 18.79
N GLY A 46 13.34 16.45 18.47
CA GLY A 46 14.49 16.71 17.60
C GLY A 46 14.07 17.17 16.20
N GLU A 47 13.05 16.51 15.63
CA GLU A 47 12.56 16.86 14.30
C GLU A 47 11.91 18.26 14.27
N LEU A 48 11.22 18.68 15.34
CA LEU A 48 10.66 20.03 15.45
C LEU A 48 11.71 21.13 15.38
N ILE A 49 12.94 20.90 15.90
CA ILE A 49 14.06 21.85 15.73
C ILE A 49 14.42 21.98 14.24
N HIS A 50 14.50 20.86 13.52
CA HIS A 50 14.77 20.91 12.08
C HIS A 50 13.68 21.65 11.33
N VAL A 51 12.40 21.47 11.74
CA VAL A 51 11.25 22.18 11.14
C VAL A 51 11.38 23.69 11.32
N VAL A 52 11.59 24.18 12.56
CA VAL A 52 11.67 25.62 12.80
C VAL A 52 12.88 26.26 12.11
N ARG A 53 14.02 25.58 12.07
CA ARG A 53 15.25 26.06 11.41
C ARG A 53 15.11 26.10 9.89
N LEU A 54 14.68 25.02 9.27
CA LEU A 54 14.61 24.91 7.81
C LEU A 54 13.47 25.72 7.19
N LEU A 55 12.38 25.92 7.93
CA LEU A 55 11.30 26.82 7.55
C LEU A 55 11.57 28.28 8.00
N ARG A 56 12.70 28.52 8.70
CA ARG A 56 13.10 29.84 9.23
C ARG A 56 11.98 30.51 10.05
N LEU A 57 11.35 29.72 10.93
CA LEU A 57 10.26 30.19 11.78
C LEU A 57 10.84 30.86 13.05
N ARG A 58 11.02 32.15 13.03
CA ARG A 58 11.34 32.95 14.23
C ARG A 58 10.07 33.29 15.01
N GLU A 59 8.98 33.50 14.29
CA GLU A 59 7.63 33.81 14.77
C GLU A 59 6.61 32.91 14.09
N LEU A 60 5.40 32.85 14.69
CA LEU A 60 4.28 32.12 14.10
C LEU A 60 3.79 32.81 12.83
N ARG A 61 3.90 32.11 11.72
CA ARG A 61 3.35 32.54 10.43
C ARG A 61 2.72 31.37 9.70
N ASP A 62 1.91 31.68 8.74
CA ASP A 62 1.35 30.69 7.85
C ASP A 62 2.40 30.09 6.91
N VAL A 63 2.36 28.78 6.74
CA VAL A 63 3.30 28.01 5.90
C VAL A 63 2.55 27.18 4.88
N SER A 64 2.95 27.24 3.63
CA SER A 64 2.33 26.46 2.57
C SER A 64 2.91 25.03 2.48
N PRO A 65 2.14 24.05 1.97
CA PRO A 65 2.65 22.71 1.69
C PRO A 65 3.85 22.68 0.74
N GLU A 66 3.92 23.61 -0.20
CA GLU A 66 5.01 23.76 -1.17
C GLU A 66 6.30 24.20 -0.48
N GLU A 67 6.19 25.11 0.49
CA GLU A 67 7.31 25.55 1.32
C GLU A 67 7.86 24.41 2.16
N ILE A 68 6.98 23.62 2.79
CA ILE A 68 7.37 22.40 3.52
C ILE A 68 8.07 21.42 2.58
N HIS A 69 7.56 21.23 1.37
CA HIS A 69 8.18 20.31 0.40
C HIS A 69 9.60 20.76 -0.01
N ARG A 70 9.79 22.06 -0.25
CA ARG A 70 11.12 22.63 -0.53
C ARG A 70 12.08 22.45 0.65
N ALA A 71 11.62 22.68 1.89
CA ALA A 71 12.39 22.47 3.09
C ALA A 71 12.77 21.00 3.28
N ALA A 72 11.84 20.07 3.05
CA ALA A 72 12.08 18.63 3.11
C ALA A 72 13.14 18.16 2.10
N LYS A 73 13.15 18.73 0.88
CA LYS A 73 14.21 18.45 -0.12
C LYS A 73 15.58 18.96 0.34
N ARG A 74 15.65 20.14 0.96
CA ARG A 74 16.89 20.67 1.55
C ARG A 74 17.39 19.76 2.69
N PHE A 75 16.50 19.36 3.57
CA PHE A 75 16.80 18.42 4.64
C PHE A 75 17.37 17.09 4.13
N ALA A 76 16.75 16.53 3.09
CA ALA A 76 17.25 15.31 2.47
C ALA A 76 18.66 15.46 1.88
N ARG A 77 18.98 16.61 1.27
CA ARG A 77 20.31 16.88 0.73
C ARG A 77 21.37 16.95 1.84
N GLN A 78 21.06 17.60 2.97
CA GLN A 78 21.96 17.66 4.14
C GLN A 78 22.21 16.30 4.77
N GLN A 79 21.23 15.38 4.73
CA GLN A 79 21.37 14.03 5.25
C GLN A 79 22.16 13.07 4.32
N ARG A 80 22.37 13.42 3.05
CA ARG A 80 23.14 12.61 2.10
C ARG A 80 24.61 12.44 2.51
N SER A 81 25.18 13.43 3.17
CA SER A 81 26.55 13.42 3.67
C SER A 81 26.73 12.60 4.96
N ASN A 82 25.64 12.05 5.53
CA ASN A 82 25.69 11.24 6.74
C ASN A 82 25.67 9.73 6.39
N PRO A 83 26.77 8.98 6.57
CA PRO A 83 26.85 7.55 6.22
C PRO A 83 25.84 6.66 6.98
N LYS A 84 25.32 7.14 8.12
CA LYS A 84 24.33 6.44 8.94
C LYS A 84 22.87 6.67 8.48
N ALA A 85 22.63 7.56 7.51
CA ALA A 85 21.29 7.85 7.01
C ALA A 85 20.87 6.82 5.95
N HIS A 86 20.34 5.70 6.38
CA HIS A 86 19.91 4.59 5.51
C HIS A 86 18.76 4.93 4.52
N SER A 87 18.17 6.11 4.57
CA SER A 87 17.24 6.59 3.54
C SER A 87 16.93 8.08 3.70
N TYR A 88 17.64 8.92 2.96
CA TYR A 88 17.34 10.36 2.87
C TYR A 88 15.89 10.65 2.42
N LEU A 89 15.28 9.77 1.63
CA LEU A 89 13.86 9.89 1.23
C LEU A 89 12.90 9.67 2.41
N ARG A 90 13.23 8.75 3.32
CA ARG A 90 12.45 8.55 4.56
C ARG A 90 12.59 9.75 5.49
N ALA A 91 13.78 10.31 5.60
CA ALA A 91 14.03 11.52 6.40
C ALA A 91 13.22 12.71 5.87
N ALA A 92 13.23 12.97 4.56
CA ALA A 92 12.41 14.01 3.95
C ALA A 92 10.91 13.81 4.16
N SER A 93 10.44 12.58 4.03
CA SER A 93 9.02 12.25 4.23
C SER A 93 8.61 12.43 5.69
N TYR A 94 9.47 12.05 6.62
CA TYR A 94 9.22 12.21 8.06
C TYR A 94 9.22 13.69 8.46
N PHE A 95 10.20 14.45 7.99
CA PHE A 95 10.23 15.91 8.16
C PHE A 95 8.93 16.56 7.69
N ALA A 96 8.51 16.27 6.46
CA ALA A 96 7.28 16.83 5.90
C ALA A 96 6.02 16.40 6.69
N TYR A 97 6.00 15.17 7.19
CA TYR A 97 4.92 14.68 8.05
C TYR A 97 4.85 15.45 9.37
N VAL A 98 5.99 15.61 10.06
CA VAL A 98 6.06 16.32 11.35
C VAL A 98 5.72 17.80 11.16
N ALA A 99 6.28 18.45 10.15
CA ALA A 99 5.98 19.86 9.84
C ALA A 99 4.48 20.09 9.59
N LYS A 100 3.86 19.28 8.72
CA LYS A 100 2.42 19.37 8.46
C LYS A 100 1.56 19.10 9.69
N LYS A 101 1.95 18.12 10.51
CA LYS A 101 1.21 17.75 11.72
C LYS A 101 1.27 18.87 12.77
N TRP A 102 2.46 19.44 12.98
CA TRP A 102 2.67 20.53 13.94
C TRP A 102 2.00 21.83 13.49
N LEU A 103 2.22 22.26 12.24
CA LEU A 103 1.61 23.47 11.70
C LEU A 103 0.07 23.39 11.64
N ARG A 104 -0.48 22.20 11.39
CA ARG A 104 -1.94 21.98 11.49
C ARG A 104 -2.44 22.12 12.92
N PHE A 105 -1.69 21.63 13.89
CA PHE A 105 -2.00 21.78 15.31
C PHE A 105 -2.02 23.27 15.71
N LEU A 106 -1.10 24.07 15.17
CA LEU A 106 -1.03 25.51 15.41
C LEU A 106 -2.04 26.33 14.58
N GLY A 107 -2.80 25.71 13.66
CA GLY A 107 -3.67 26.44 12.73
C GLY A 107 -2.91 27.27 11.69
N ARG A 108 -1.61 27.01 11.47
CA ARG A 108 -0.71 27.77 10.59
C ARG A 108 -0.32 27.03 9.31
N LEU A 109 -0.97 25.93 9.00
CA LEU A 109 -0.79 25.24 7.73
C LEU A 109 -1.78 25.81 6.71
N LYS A 110 -1.27 26.56 5.73
CA LYS A 110 -2.10 27.00 4.60
C LYS A 110 -2.72 25.79 3.89
N PRO A 111 -3.95 25.92 3.38
CA PRO A 111 -4.45 24.92 2.45
C PRO A 111 -3.46 24.83 1.26
N PRO A 112 -3.30 23.65 0.66
CA PRO A 112 -2.47 23.55 -0.54
C PRO A 112 -2.95 24.57 -1.56
N SER A 113 -2.02 25.32 -2.17
CA SER A 113 -2.37 26.18 -3.29
C SER A 113 -2.89 25.26 -4.40
N VAL A 114 -4.18 25.19 -4.50
CA VAL A 114 -4.83 24.51 -5.62
C VAL A 114 -4.63 25.45 -6.81
N ARG A 115 -3.46 25.37 -7.47
CA ARG A 115 -3.48 25.60 -8.91
C ARG A 115 -4.43 24.54 -9.42
N ARG A 116 -5.67 24.93 -9.72
CA ARG A 116 -6.63 24.02 -10.36
C ARG A 116 -5.87 23.41 -11.53
N ALA A 117 -5.58 22.12 -11.42
CA ALA A 117 -4.92 21.44 -12.52
C ALA A 117 -5.78 21.70 -13.75
N ARG A 118 -5.15 22.15 -14.83
CA ARG A 118 -5.85 22.33 -16.10
C ARG A 118 -6.63 21.06 -16.36
N PHE A 119 -7.85 21.10 -16.75
CA PHE A 119 -8.75 19.92 -16.90
C PHE A 119 -9.22 19.25 -15.58
N ALA A 120 -9.15 19.95 -14.43
CA ALA A 120 -9.64 19.39 -13.16
C ALA A 120 -11.16 19.15 -13.18
N ASP A 121 -11.89 20.04 -13.85
CA ASP A 121 -13.36 19.95 -13.97
C ASP A 121 -13.76 18.76 -14.85
N GLN A 122 -13.07 18.55 -15.98
CA GLN A 122 -13.26 17.38 -16.85
C GLN A 122 -12.94 16.06 -16.13
N LEU A 123 -11.91 16.06 -15.31
CA LEU A 123 -11.56 14.87 -14.52
C LEU A 123 -12.60 14.57 -13.43
N LYS A 124 -13.16 15.62 -12.83
CA LYS A 124 -14.24 15.50 -11.84
C LYS A 124 -15.52 14.97 -12.48
N ASP A 125 -15.88 15.51 -13.63
CA ASP A 125 -17.03 15.08 -14.41
C ASP A 125 -16.93 13.60 -14.82
N PHE A 126 -15.77 13.20 -15.31
CA PHE A 126 -15.47 11.81 -15.61
C PHE A 126 -15.57 10.89 -14.39
N ALA A 127 -15.11 11.36 -13.21
CA ALA A 127 -15.24 10.58 -11.97
C ALA A 127 -16.71 10.42 -11.56
N GLN A 128 -17.53 11.44 -11.73
CA GLN A 128 -18.98 11.38 -11.49
C GLN A 128 -19.68 10.43 -12.46
N TYR A 129 -19.38 10.49 -13.74
CA TYR A 129 -19.89 9.56 -14.74
C TYR A 129 -19.56 8.10 -14.38
N MET A 130 -18.31 7.82 -14.00
CA MET A 130 -17.94 6.46 -13.57
C MET A 130 -18.71 5.99 -12.32
N ALA A 131 -19.07 6.92 -11.44
CA ALA A 131 -19.81 6.61 -10.20
C ALA A 131 -21.29 6.37 -10.47
N LEU A 132 -21.94 7.29 -11.17
CA LEU A 132 -23.38 7.36 -11.33
C LEU A 132 -23.88 6.47 -12.48
N ASP A 133 -23.26 6.59 -13.65
CA ASP A 133 -23.74 5.91 -14.86
C ASP A 133 -23.15 4.50 -15.00
N GLN A 134 -21.90 4.31 -14.58
CA GLN A 134 -21.22 3.00 -14.69
C GLN A 134 -21.23 2.18 -13.39
N GLY A 135 -21.63 2.75 -12.25
CA GLY A 135 -21.67 2.05 -10.98
C GLY A 135 -20.31 1.48 -10.51
N LEU A 136 -19.20 2.13 -10.91
CA LEU A 136 -17.88 1.63 -10.57
C LEU A 136 -17.55 1.81 -9.09
N SER A 137 -16.77 0.87 -8.56
CA SER A 137 -16.29 0.97 -7.17
C SER A 137 -15.41 2.21 -6.95
N PRO A 138 -15.41 2.83 -5.73
CA PRO A 138 -14.56 3.98 -5.42
C PRO A 138 -13.09 3.76 -5.76
N HIS A 139 -12.58 2.55 -5.57
CA HIS A 139 -11.21 2.19 -5.92
C HIS A 139 -10.96 2.19 -7.44
N SER A 140 -11.91 1.70 -8.23
CA SER A 140 -11.83 1.72 -9.70
C SER A 140 -11.84 3.14 -10.22
N ILE A 141 -12.76 3.99 -9.67
CA ILE A 141 -12.85 5.40 -10.01
C ILE A 141 -11.53 6.10 -9.70
N GLN A 142 -11.00 5.95 -8.49
CA GLN A 142 -9.73 6.54 -8.08
C GLN A 142 -8.57 6.10 -9.01
N SER A 143 -8.50 4.81 -9.35
CA SER A 143 -7.45 4.28 -10.22
C SER A 143 -7.54 4.84 -11.63
N ASN A 144 -8.72 4.90 -12.24
CA ASN A 144 -8.92 5.43 -13.59
C ASN A 144 -8.67 6.94 -13.62
N SER A 145 -9.23 7.69 -12.66
CA SER A 145 -9.02 9.13 -12.54
C SER A 145 -7.54 9.47 -12.33
N TRP A 146 -6.81 8.68 -11.54
CA TRP A 146 -5.38 8.90 -11.33
C TRP A 146 -4.58 8.73 -12.63
N LYS A 147 -4.90 7.73 -13.46
CA LYS A 147 -4.20 7.51 -14.74
C LYS A 147 -4.56 8.60 -15.75
N ALA A 148 -5.84 8.96 -15.86
CA ALA A 148 -6.29 10.07 -16.68
C ALA A 148 -5.64 11.40 -16.24
N SER A 149 -5.56 11.68 -14.93
CA SER A 149 -4.92 12.89 -14.43
C SER A 149 -3.43 12.98 -14.78
N LYS A 150 -2.72 11.84 -14.86
CA LYS A 150 -1.31 11.82 -15.28
C LYS A 150 -1.13 12.26 -16.73
N PHE A 151 -2.01 11.80 -17.60
CA PHE A 151 -2.05 12.26 -18.99
C PHE A 151 -2.43 13.74 -19.08
N LEU A 152 -3.52 14.13 -18.45
CA LEU A 152 -4.04 15.49 -18.49
C LEU A 152 -3.05 16.52 -17.90
N THR A 153 -2.28 16.14 -16.88
CA THR A 153 -1.22 16.99 -16.34
C THR A 153 -0.10 17.17 -17.34
N TRP A 154 0.39 16.09 -17.95
CA TRP A 154 1.44 16.13 -18.97
C TRP A 154 0.99 16.90 -20.23
N PHE A 155 -0.19 16.60 -20.75
CA PHE A 155 -0.75 17.29 -21.90
C PHE A 155 -1.01 18.77 -21.63
N GLY A 156 -1.51 19.10 -20.45
CA GLY A 156 -1.81 20.45 -20.01
C GLY A 156 -0.58 21.35 -19.79
N GLU A 157 0.65 20.82 -19.79
CA GLU A 157 1.87 21.64 -19.75
C GLU A 157 2.04 22.45 -21.04
N GLN A 158 1.66 21.88 -22.19
CA GLN A 158 1.84 22.48 -23.53
C GLN A 158 0.51 22.92 -24.17
N HIS A 159 -0.61 22.29 -23.84
CA HIS A 159 -1.91 22.52 -24.48
C HIS A 159 -2.93 23.13 -23.54
N ARG A 160 -3.78 24.05 -24.03
CA ARG A 160 -4.80 24.76 -23.24
C ARG A 160 -6.20 24.15 -23.34
N SER A 161 -6.48 23.36 -24.39
CA SER A 161 -7.78 22.77 -24.67
C SER A 161 -7.65 21.30 -25.03
N LEU A 162 -8.63 20.48 -24.64
CA LEU A 162 -8.74 19.09 -25.05
C LEU A 162 -9.16 18.95 -26.52
N ALA A 163 -9.69 19.99 -27.16
CA ALA A 163 -10.01 19.98 -28.58
C ALA A 163 -8.76 19.78 -29.48
N SER A 164 -7.56 20.13 -28.98
CA SER A 164 -6.30 19.93 -29.72
C SER A 164 -5.67 18.55 -29.50
N VAL A 165 -6.28 17.69 -28.68
CA VAL A 165 -5.74 16.34 -28.43
C VAL A 165 -5.94 15.46 -29.66
N ASN A 166 -4.93 14.64 -29.96
CA ASN A 166 -5.00 13.61 -30.99
C ASN A 166 -4.38 12.30 -30.50
N LEU A 167 -4.44 11.27 -31.33
CA LEU A 167 -3.94 9.95 -30.96
C LEU A 167 -2.41 9.95 -30.71
N ASN A 168 -1.64 10.72 -31.47
CA ASN A 168 -0.18 10.80 -31.30
C ASN A 168 0.20 11.27 -29.89
N HIS A 169 -0.52 12.23 -29.31
CA HIS A 169 -0.26 12.67 -27.93
C HIS A 169 -0.47 11.55 -26.90
N VAL A 170 -1.44 10.66 -27.14
CA VAL A 170 -1.69 9.51 -26.24
C VAL A 170 -0.57 8.50 -26.38
N ASP A 171 -0.15 8.20 -27.60
CA ASP A 171 0.92 7.23 -27.88
C ASP A 171 2.27 7.73 -27.35
N GLU A 172 2.59 9.01 -27.56
CA GLU A 172 3.79 9.65 -26.99
C GLU A 172 3.82 9.56 -25.46
N PHE A 173 2.68 9.88 -24.79
CA PHE A 173 2.59 9.76 -23.35
C PHE A 173 2.80 8.32 -22.87
N LEU A 174 2.19 7.33 -23.50
CA LEU A 174 2.30 5.93 -23.13
C LEU A 174 3.73 5.41 -23.37
N ALA A 175 4.35 5.77 -24.50
CA ALA A 175 5.73 5.44 -24.83
C ALA A 175 6.70 6.06 -23.81
N MET A 176 6.55 7.35 -23.51
CA MET A 176 7.34 8.07 -22.50
C MET A 176 7.21 7.40 -21.11
N LYS A 177 6.02 6.97 -20.72
CA LYS A 177 5.83 6.26 -19.44
C LYS A 177 6.49 4.89 -19.44
N GLY A 178 6.45 4.18 -20.55
CA GLY A 178 7.17 2.91 -20.74
C GLY A 178 8.69 3.09 -20.58
N ALA A 179 9.26 4.06 -21.27
CA ALA A 179 10.69 4.41 -21.18
C ALA A 179 11.09 4.84 -19.75
N ASN A 180 10.20 5.50 -19.01
CA ASN A 180 10.42 5.96 -17.63
C ASN A 180 10.05 4.91 -16.56
N GLY A 181 10.10 3.62 -16.88
CA GLY A 181 10.04 2.53 -15.92
C GLY A 181 8.65 1.94 -15.66
N TRP A 182 7.61 2.32 -16.42
CA TRP A 182 6.36 1.58 -16.35
C TRP A 182 6.50 0.25 -17.08
N ASN A 183 6.13 -0.83 -16.42
CA ASN A 183 6.08 -2.14 -17.05
C ASN A 183 4.91 -2.23 -18.05
N ARG A 184 4.98 -3.19 -18.98
CA ARG A 184 3.98 -3.43 -20.03
C ARG A 184 2.55 -3.48 -19.49
N ARG A 185 2.31 -4.14 -18.35
CA ARG A 185 0.98 -4.20 -17.71
C ARG A 185 0.49 -2.84 -17.21
N SER A 186 1.39 -2.02 -16.65
CA SER A 186 1.04 -0.66 -16.20
C SER A 186 0.67 0.24 -17.39
N VAL A 187 1.41 0.16 -18.49
CA VAL A 187 1.09 0.88 -19.72
C VAL A 187 -0.25 0.41 -20.30
N SER A 188 -0.49 -0.91 -20.37
CA SER A 188 -1.78 -1.46 -20.83
C SER A 188 -2.96 -1.00 -20.00
N THR A 189 -2.84 -1.01 -18.66
CA THR A 189 -3.92 -0.52 -17.80
C THR A 189 -4.12 1.00 -17.90
N ALA A 190 -3.08 1.76 -18.20
CA ALA A 190 -3.20 3.19 -18.49
C ALA A 190 -3.91 3.43 -19.81
N ALA A 191 -3.55 2.72 -20.88
CA ALA A 191 -4.24 2.77 -22.17
C ALA A 191 -5.73 2.47 -22.02
N GLN A 192 -6.09 1.44 -21.23
CA GLN A 192 -7.50 1.13 -20.96
C GLN A 192 -8.22 2.28 -20.21
N SER A 193 -7.57 2.90 -19.23
CA SER A 193 -8.16 4.03 -18.49
C SER A 193 -8.28 5.27 -19.37
N LEU A 194 -7.31 5.54 -20.24
CA LEU A 194 -7.36 6.63 -21.23
C LEU A 194 -8.44 6.38 -22.28
N ARG A 195 -8.60 5.16 -22.76
CA ARG A 195 -9.70 4.79 -23.65
C ARG A 195 -11.06 5.06 -23.01
N ALA A 196 -11.23 4.73 -21.76
CA ALA A 196 -12.47 5.04 -21.02
C ALA A 196 -12.69 6.55 -20.87
N PHE A 197 -11.64 7.30 -20.56
CA PHE A 197 -11.69 8.76 -20.46
C PHE A 197 -12.02 9.41 -21.79
N PHE A 198 -11.33 9.05 -22.86
CA PHE A 198 -11.57 9.65 -24.18
C PHE A 198 -12.92 9.27 -24.78
N ARG A 199 -13.44 8.06 -24.55
CA ARG A 199 -14.81 7.72 -24.92
C ARG A 199 -15.82 8.67 -24.29
N TYR A 200 -15.63 9.00 -23.02
CA TYR A 200 -16.47 9.98 -22.32
C TYR A 200 -16.22 11.41 -22.85
N ALA A 201 -14.97 11.78 -23.06
CA ALA A 201 -14.61 13.11 -23.59
C ALA A 201 -15.20 13.36 -24.99
N GLU A 202 -15.22 12.35 -25.87
CA GLU A 202 -15.85 12.37 -27.18
C GLU A 202 -17.37 12.57 -27.05
N GLN A 203 -18.04 11.85 -26.16
CA GLN A 203 -19.48 12.01 -25.87
C GLN A 203 -19.83 13.41 -25.37
N ARG A 204 -18.90 14.04 -24.65
CA ARG A 204 -19.06 15.41 -24.11
C ARG A 204 -18.62 16.50 -25.10
N GLY A 205 -18.13 16.12 -26.28
CA GLY A 205 -17.65 17.08 -27.27
C GLY A 205 -16.35 17.81 -26.86
N TRP A 206 -15.57 17.27 -25.92
CA TRP A 206 -14.33 17.91 -25.45
C TRP A 206 -13.16 17.69 -26.41
N CYS A 207 -13.21 16.68 -27.24
CA CYS A 207 -12.20 16.34 -28.22
C CYS A 207 -12.85 15.74 -29.47
N VAL A 208 -12.04 15.60 -30.53
CA VAL A 208 -12.49 14.98 -31.79
C VAL A 208 -12.85 13.51 -31.59
N PRO A 209 -13.87 13.00 -32.29
CA PRO A 209 -14.22 11.58 -32.25
C PRO A 209 -13.10 10.68 -32.80
N GLY A 210 -13.04 9.44 -32.30
CA GLY A 210 -12.14 8.39 -32.83
C GLY A 210 -10.88 8.17 -32.03
N ILE A 211 -10.50 9.07 -31.11
CA ILE A 211 -9.30 8.91 -30.23
C ILE A 211 -9.42 7.65 -29.39
N ALA A 212 -10.55 7.47 -28.70
CA ALA A 212 -10.78 6.31 -27.84
C ALA A 212 -10.65 4.98 -28.60
N LYS A 213 -11.14 4.92 -29.85
CA LYS A 213 -11.06 3.75 -30.72
C LYS A 213 -9.62 3.48 -31.19
N GLY A 214 -8.85 4.54 -31.46
CA GLY A 214 -7.47 4.45 -31.92
C GLY A 214 -6.47 4.01 -30.84
N ILE A 215 -6.76 4.25 -29.53
CA ILE A 215 -5.83 3.88 -28.45
C ILE A 215 -5.60 2.38 -28.44
N GLN A 216 -4.35 1.96 -28.65
CA GLN A 216 -3.96 0.56 -28.55
C GLN A 216 -3.33 0.24 -27.19
N SER A 217 -3.57 -0.97 -26.71
CA SER A 217 -2.94 -1.48 -25.48
C SER A 217 -1.84 -2.46 -25.85
N PRO A 218 -0.67 -2.40 -25.19
CA PRO A 218 0.34 -3.42 -25.39
C PRO A 218 -0.24 -4.81 -25.15
N LYS A 219 0.07 -5.75 -26.04
CA LYS A 219 -0.39 -7.13 -25.93
C LYS A 219 0.20 -7.78 -24.69
N ILE A 220 -0.66 -8.27 -23.81
CA ILE A 220 -0.28 -9.00 -22.61
C ILE A 220 -0.77 -10.43 -22.77
N TYR A 221 0.16 -11.36 -22.77
CA TYR A 221 -0.21 -12.76 -22.87
C TYR A 221 -0.76 -13.25 -21.53
N ARG A 222 -1.82 -14.05 -21.62
CA ARG A 222 -2.43 -14.69 -20.48
C ARG A 222 -1.40 -15.60 -19.81
N PHE A 223 -1.25 -15.50 -18.50
CA PHE A 223 -0.25 -16.24 -17.75
C PHE A 223 1.22 -15.94 -18.12
N GLU A 224 1.51 -14.78 -18.68
CA GLU A 224 2.89 -14.30 -18.85
C GLU A 224 3.58 -14.21 -17.49
N GLY A 225 4.53 -15.07 -17.26
CA GLY A 225 5.25 -15.23 -16.00
C GLY A 225 4.69 -16.33 -15.08
N LEU A 226 5.60 -16.94 -14.36
CA LEU A 226 5.25 -17.95 -13.35
C LEU A 226 4.70 -17.28 -12.08
N PRO A 227 3.78 -17.93 -11.35
CA PRO A 227 3.40 -17.49 -10.02
C PRO A 227 4.59 -17.69 -9.08
N GLU A 228 5.28 -16.60 -8.77
CA GLU A 228 6.45 -16.60 -7.90
C GLU A 228 6.03 -16.32 -6.45
N GLY A 229 6.25 -17.27 -5.59
CA GLY A 229 6.14 -17.14 -4.14
C GLY A 229 7.30 -17.84 -3.47
N PRO A 230 7.59 -17.54 -2.19
CA PRO A 230 8.56 -18.29 -1.44
C PRO A 230 8.18 -19.79 -1.35
N THR A 231 9.18 -20.64 -1.33
CA THR A 231 9.00 -22.07 -1.10
C THR A 231 8.37 -22.32 0.27
N TRP A 232 7.73 -23.47 0.46
CA TRP A 232 7.10 -23.75 1.76
C TRP A 232 8.12 -23.81 2.92
N LYS A 233 9.34 -24.26 2.67
CA LYS A 233 10.45 -24.20 3.65
C LYS A 233 10.79 -22.76 4.06
N GLU A 234 10.79 -21.85 3.10
CA GLU A 234 11.01 -20.41 3.37
C GLU A 234 9.84 -19.78 4.12
N VAL A 235 8.60 -20.16 3.78
CA VAL A 235 7.41 -19.73 4.54
C VAL A 235 7.50 -20.19 6.00
N GLN A 236 7.88 -21.43 6.25
CA GLN A 236 8.09 -21.92 7.62
C GLN A 236 9.18 -21.15 8.36
N ARG A 237 10.31 -20.82 7.69
CA ARG A 237 11.37 -19.98 8.24
C ARG A 237 10.87 -18.57 8.55
N LEU A 238 10.07 -17.97 7.66
CA LEU A 238 9.43 -16.67 7.87
C LEU A 238 8.56 -16.65 9.12
N LEU A 239 7.75 -17.69 9.34
CA LEU A 239 6.85 -17.79 10.48
C LEU A 239 7.60 -17.97 11.82
N ARG A 240 8.78 -18.62 11.80
CA ARG A 240 9.64 -18.80 12.97
C ARG A 240 10.48 -17.55 13.32
N ALA A 241 10.82 -16.72 12.35
CA ALA A 241 11.73 -15.58 12.52
C ALA A 241 11.07 -14.38 13.23
N ALA A 242 10.97 -14.41 14.57
CA ALA A 242 10.45 -13.31 15.38
C ALA A 242 11.56 -12.61 16.16
N LYS A 243 12.16 -11.53 15.61
CA LYS A 243 13.13 -10.68 16.29
C LYS A 243 12.63 -9.22 16.39
N ARG A 244 11.49 -8.98 17.04
CA ARG A 244 10.94 -7.63 17.28
C ARG A 244 10.26 -7.61 18.66
N PRO A 245 9.91 -6.42 19.20
CA PRO A 245 9.14 -6.34 20.44
C PRO A 245 7.98 -7.32 20.45
N PRO A 246 7.72 -8.01 21.55
CA PRO A 246 6.76 -9.14 21.61
C PRO A 246 5.40 -8.83 20.98
N SER A 247 4.85 -7.64 21.26
CA SER A 247 3.55 -7.21 20.72
C SER A 247 3.51 -7.10 19.20
N VAL A 248 4.57 -6.54 18.58
CA VAL A 248 4.69 -6.44 17.11
C VAL A 248 4.90 -7.82 16.50
N ALA A 249 5.67 -8.69 17.17
CA ALA A 249 5.93 -10.06 16.72
C ALA A 249 4.65 -10.88 16.70
N LEU A 250 3.88 -10.89 17.79
CA LEU A 250 2.64 -11.64 17.93
C LEU A 250 1.60 -11.23 16.89
N ARG A 251 1.35 -9.91 16.74
CA ARG A 251 0.46 -9.40 15.70
C ARG A 251 0.90 -9.82 14.30
N THR A 252 2.20 -9.67 14.00
CA THR A 252 2.72 -9.98 12.67
C THR A 252 2.65 -11.47 12.38
N ARG A 253 2.91 -12.34 13.37
CA ARG A 253 2.78 -13.79 13.24
C ARG A 253 1.34 -14.19 12.89
N ALA A 254 0.35 -13.69 13.63
CA ALA A 254 -1.06 -13.95 13.35
C ALA A 254 -1.45 -13.52 11.92
N ILE A 255 -1.01 -12.34 11.48
CA ILE A 255 -1.24 -11.85 10.11
C ILE A 255 -0.59 -12.78 9.07
N LEU A 256 0.67 -13.17 9.27
CA LEU A 256 1.40 -14.03 8.34
C LEU A 256 0.80 -15.44 8.27
N MET A 257 0.30 -15.99 9.38
CA MET A 257 -0.41 -17.27 9.40
C MET A 257 -1.66 -17.21 8.50
N LEU A 258 -2.47 -16.17 8.61
CA LEU A 258 -3.66 -15.99 7.77
C LEU A 258 -3.30 -15.89 6.27
N PHE A 259 -2.19 -15.24 5.94
CA PHE A 259 -1.73 -15.16 4.55
C PHE A 259 -1.15 -16.47 4.04
N ALA A 260 -0.35 -17.16 4.86
CA ALA A 260 0.36 -18.36 4.44
C ALA A 260 -0.52 -19.61 4.41
N VAL A 261 -1.41 -19.75 5.39
CA VAL A 261 -2.24 -20.96 5.56
C VAL A 261 -3.50 -20.90 4.70
N TYR A 262 -4.17 -19.73 4.66
CA TYR A 262 -5.43 -19.58 3.94
C TYR A 262 -5.30 -18.80 2.63
N GLY A 263 -4.15 -18.24 2.35
CA GLY A 263 -3.94 -17.45 1.14
C GLY A 263 -4.83 -16.21 1.06
N LEU A 264 -5.28 -15.64 2.18
CA LEU A 264 -6.20 -14.49 2.20
C LEU A 264 -5.59 -13.26 1.55
N ARG A 265 -6.44 -12.42 0.97
CA ARG A 265 -6.01 -11.13 0.42
C ARG A 265 -5.81 -10.11 1.54
N SER A 266 -4.89 -9.15 1.35
CA SER A 266 -4.62 -8.09 2.34
C SER A 266 -5.88 -7.33 2.77
N GLY A 267 -6.81 -7.10 1.82
CA GLY A 267 -8.07 -6.44 2.12
C GLY A 267 -9.05 -7.31 2.90
N GLU A 268 -8.97 -8.61 2.79
CA GLU A 268 -9.77 -9.57 3.57
C GLU A 268 -9.26 -9.57 5.02
N VAL A 269 -7.96 -9.78 5.21
CA VAL A 269 -7.34 -9.76 6.55
C VAL A 269 -7.53 -8.42 7.27
N SER A 270 -7.46 -7.30 6.53
CA SER A 270 -7.65 -5.97 7.14
C SER A 270 -9.08 -5.70 7.63
N ARG A 271 -10.07 -6.40 7.08
CA ARG A 271 -11.48 -6.25 7.46
C ARG A 271 -11.96 -7.27 8.48
N LEU A 272 -11.16 -8.30 8.81
CA LEU A 272 -11.52 -9.27 9.82
C LEU A 272 -11.87 -8.59 11.15
N GLN A 273 -12.96 -9.00 11.74
CA GLN A 273 -13.46 -8.52 13.03
C GLN A 273 -13.40 -9.64 14.08
N LEU A 274 -13.47 -9.26 15.34
CA LEU A 274 -13.50 -10.22 16.45
C LEU A 274 -14.68 -11.20 16.37
N LYS A 275 -15.84 -10.72 15.88
CA LYS A 275 -17.06 -11.53 15.71
C LYS A 275 -16.97 -12.55 14.58
N ASP A 276 -16.00 -12.42 13.68
CA ASP A 276 -15.87 -13.34 12.55
C ASP A 276 -15.30 -14.69 12.96
N PHE A 277 -14.78 -14.82 14.19
CA PHE A 277 -14.21 -16.05 14.75
C PHE A 277 -15.18 -16.74 15.68
N ASP A 278 -15.55 -17.96 15.34
CA ASP A 278 -16.29 -18.88 16.21
C ASP A 278 -15.31 -19.89 16.83
N TRP A 279 -14.87 -19.57 18.04
CA TRP A 279 -13.87 -20.35 18.76
C TRP A 279 -14.38 -21.72 19.21
N ARG A 280 -15.70 -21.84 19.42
CA ARG A 280 -16.31 -23.12 19.84
C ARG A 280 -16.38 -24.12 18.69
N ARG A 281 -16.74 -23.61 17.49
CA ARG A 281 -16.83 -24.42 16.27
C ARG A 281 -15.50 -24.49 15.50
N GLU A 282 -14.46 -23.86 16.00
CA GLU A 282 -13.15 -23.75 15.35
C GLU A 282 -13.28 -23.30 13.88
N THR A 283 -14.05 -22.26 13.64
CA THR A 283 -14.23 -21.68 12.29
C THR A 283 -14.13 -20.17 12.30
N PHE A 284 -13.86 -19.59 11.15
CA PHE A 284 -13.98 -18.14 10.96
C PHE A 284 -14.52 -17.82 9.57
N VAL A 285 -15.12 -16.63 9.44
CA VAL A 285 -15.77 -16.15 8.22
C VAL A 285 -14.98 -15.01 7.62
N VAL A 286 -14.77 -15.04 6.30
CA VAL A 286 -14.09 -14.01 5.54
C VAL A 286 -15.07 -13.39 4.56
N GLN A 287 -15.23 -12.06 4.63
CA GLN A 287 -16.03 -11.29 3.69
C GLN A 287 -15.21 -10.93 2.44
N HIS A 288 -15.67 -11.36 1.26
CA HIS A 288 -15.01 -11.04 0.00
C HIS A 288 -15.36 -9.62 -0.47
N SER A 289 -14.36 -8.86 -0.91
CA SER A 289 -14.52 -7.43 -1.26
C SER A 289 -15.22 -7.16 -2.59
N LYS A 290 -15.46 -8.18 -3.39
CA LYS A 290 -16.06 -8.01 -4.71
C LYS A 290 -17.26 -8.93 -4.85
N LYS A 291 -18.48 -8.38 -4.95
CA LYS A 291 -19.77 -9.08 -5.11
C LYS A 291 -20.35 -9.77 -3.86
N GLY A 292 -20.08 -9.26 -2.64
CA GLY A 292 -20.95 -9.57 -1.49
C GLY A 292 -21.06 -11.05 -1.10
N GLY A 293 -19.97 -11.82 -1.20
CA GLY A 293 -19.95 -13.21 -0.71
C GLY A 293 -19.09 -13.33 0.54
N SER A 294 -19.43 -14.30 1.39
CA SER A 294 -18.62 -14.73 2.52
C SER A 294 -18.19 -16.16 2.36
N GLN A 295 -17.04 -16.52 2.92
CA GLN A 295 -16.54 -17.88 2.95
C GLN A 295 -16.17 -18.25 4.39
N ARG A 296 -16.63 -19.43 4.83
CA ARG A 296 -16.28 -20.02 6.12
C ARG A 296 -15.06 -20.92 5.95
N TYR A 297 -14.09 -20.75 6.84
CA TYR A 297 -12.88 -21.58 6.89
C TYR A 297 -12.81 -22.34 8.22
N PRO A 298 -12.32 -23.59 8.22
CA PRO A 298 -11.93 -24.24 9.47
C PRO A 298 -10.71 -23.51 10.05
N LEU A 299 -10.71 -23.27 11.35
CA LEU A 299 -9.62 -22.61 12.05
C LEU A 299 -8.58 -23.63 12.46
N GLN A 300 -7.49 -23.71 11.71
CA GLN A 300 -6.37 -24.59 12.07
C GLN A 300 -5.75 -24.15 13.39
N ARG A 301 -5.48 -25.11 14.27
CA ARG A 301 -4.99 -24.90 15.63
C ARG A 301 -3.82 -23.93 15.70
N ALA A 302 -2.77 -24.12 14.89
CA ALA A 302 -1.60 -23.22 14.89
C ALA A 302 -1.93 -21.77 14.52
N THR A 303 -2.95 -21.54 13.67
CA THR A 303 -3.41 -20.19 13.33
C THR A 303 -4.29 -19.63 14.45
N GLY A 304 -5.18 -20.45 15.00
CA GLY A 304 -6.01 -20.09 16.16
C GLY A 304 -5.14 -19.67 17.35
N ASP A 305 -4.14 -20.46 17.70
CA ASP A 305 -3.19 -20.14 18.78
C ASP A 305 -2.46 -18.83 18.53
N ALA A 306 -2.00 -18.59 17.31
CA ALA A 306 -1.32 -17.32 16.96
C ALA A 306 -2.25 -16.10 17.07
N VAL A 307 -3.51 -16.25 16.69
CA VAL A 307 -4.52 -15.19 16.81
C VAL A 307 -4.87 -14.96 18.30
N LEU A 308 -5.12 -16.02 19.07
CA LEU A 308 -5.40 -15.92 20.51
C LEU A 308 -4.25 -15.30 21.28
N GLU A 309 -3.02 -15.69 20.97
CA GLU A 309 -1.83 -15.13 21.60
C GLU A 309 -1.70 -13.62 21.33
N TYR A 310 -2.00 -13.20 20.10
CA TYR A 310 -2.07 -11.76 19.78
C TYR A 310 -3.19 -11.07 20.56
N LEU A 311 -4.40 -11.63 20.61
CA LEU A 311 -5.55 -11.05 21.28
C LEU A 311 -5.33 -10.88 22.78
N THR A 312 -4.74 -11.89 23.43
CA THR A 312 -4.55 -11.92 24.89
C THR A 312 -3.33 -11.13 25.36
N LYS A 313 -2.22 -11.20 24.61
CA LYS A 313 -0.93 -10.65 25.05
C LYS A 313 -0.51 -9.34 24.38
N ALA A 314 -1.07 -8.99 23.23
CA ALA A 314 -0.54 -7.89 22.44
C ALA A 314 -1.57 -6.92 21.87
N ARG A 315 -2.83 -7.33 21.69
CA ARG A 315 -3.85 -6.44 21.15
C ARG A 315 -4.22 -5.38 22.18
N PRO A 316 -4.12 -4.07 21.86
CA PRO A 316 -4.53 -3.02 22.77
C PRO A 316 -6.02 -3.13 23.11
N ARG A 317 -6.39 -2.81 24.36
CA ARG A 317 -7.79 -2.64 24.74
C ARG A 317 -8.32 -1.36 24.08
N CYS A 318 -9.27 -1.48 23.19
CA CYS A 318 -9.88 -0.37 22.47
C CYS A 318 -11.30 -0.73 22.02
N THR A 319 -12.07 0.27 21.65
CA THR A 319 -13.47 0.12 21.19
C THR A 319 -13.57 -0.43 19.77
N ASP A 320 -12.48 -0.33 18.98
CA ASP A 320 -12.45 -0.84 17.61
C ASP A 320 -12.59 -2.37 17.60
N ARG A 321 -13.50 -2.89 16.79
CA ARG A 321 -13.83 -4.32 16.70
C ARG A 321 -13.05 -5.08 15.64
N HIS A 322 -12.19 -4.40 14.85
CA HIS A 322 -11.31 -5.10 13.90
C HIS A 322 -10.31 -5.99 14.65
N LEU A 323 -10.03 -7.15 14.06
CA LEU A 323 -9.07 -8.09 14.63
C LEU A 323 -7.69 -7.42 14.81
N PHE A 324 -7.19 -6.79 13.77
CA PHE A 324 -5.87 -6.16 13.75
C PHE A 324 -5.96 -4.64 13.79
N VAL A 325 -5.39 -4.07 14.84
CA VAL A 325 -5.32 -2.62 15.06
C VAL A 325 -3.86 -2.15 15.24
N THR A 326 -3.65 -0.84 15.14
CA THR A 326 -2.36 -0.21 15.49
C THR A 326 -2.02 -0.49 16.95
N LEU A 327 -0.73 -0.64 17.28
CA LEU A 327 -0.28 -0.93 18.66
C LEU A 327 -0.09 0.33 19.51
N HIS A 328 -0.23 1.49 18.90
CA HIS A 328 -0.14 2.79 19.55
C HIS A 328 -1.35 3.65 19.21
N PRO A 329 -1.80 4.51 20.12
CA PRO A 329 -2.88 5.45 19.85
C PRO A 329 -2.57 6.41 18.68
N PRO A 330 -3.58 6.87 17.98
CA PRO A 330 -4.97 6.42 18.02
C PRO A 330 -5.12 5.01 17.45
N TYR A 331 -5.81 4.13 18.19
CA TYR A 331 -6.03 2.75 17.75
C TYR A 331 -6.96 2.71 16.55
N ARG A 332 -6.46 2.22 15.43
CA ARG A 332 -7.17 2.18 14.14
C ARG A 332 -6.96 0.84 13.46
N PRO A 333 -7.88 0.40 12.61
CA PRO A 333 -7.69 -0.78 11.78
C PRO A 333 -6.42 -0.68 10.95
N ILE A 334 -5.71 -1.80 10.80
CA ILE A 334 -4.51 -1.85 9.96
C ILE A 334 -4.92 -1.96 8.50
N GLY A 335 -4.53 -0.96 7.71
CA GLY A 335 -4.77 -0.94 6.27
C GLY A 335 -3.85 -1.86 5.46
N ARG A 336 -4.21 -2.06 4.18
CA ARG A 336 -3.47 -2.92 3.22
C ARG A 336 -1.99 -2.58 3.10
N SER A 337 -1.64 -1.30 3.13
CA SER A 337 -0.24 -0.83 3.01
C SER A 337 0.61 -1.28 4.21
N VAL A 338 0.05 -1.25 5.42
CA VAL A 338 0.73 -1.74 6.62
C VAL A 338 0.90 -3.25 6.57
N MET A 339 -0.12 -4.00 6.12
CA MET A 339 -0.04 -5.44 5.90
C MET A 339 1.09 -5.81 4.92
N TRP A 340 1.19 -5.06 3.82
CA TRP A 340 2.26 -5.23 2.84
C TRP A 340 3.63 -4.95 3.47
N TYR A 341 3.77 -3.83 4.18
CA TYR A 341 5.02 -3.48 4.86
C TYR A 341 5.45 -4.53 5.89
N LEU A 342 4.53 -4.99 6.72
CA LEU A 342 4.81 -6.03 7.72
C LEU A 342 5.30 -7.33 7.05
N THR A 343 4.63 -7.75 5.98
CA THR A 343 5.01 -8.97 5.26
C THR A 343 6.35 -8.80 4.56
N SER A 344 6.53 -7.73 3.78
CA SER A 344 7.76 -7.50 3.01
C SER A 344 9.00 -7.33 3.91
N SER A 345 8.87 -6.58 5.01
CA SER A 345 9.97 -6.39 5.96
C SER A 345 10.36 -7.69 6.68
N ARG A 346 9.40 -8.60 6.90
CA ARG A 346 9.69 -9.91 7.48
C ARG A 346 10.35 -10.87 6.47
N MET A 347 9.89 -10.84 5.23
CA MET A 347 10.54 -11.60 4.15
C MET A 347 11.99 -11.15 3.96
N GLU A 348 12.24 -9.86 4.03
CA GLU A 348 13.59 -9.29 3.95
C GLU A 348 14.47 -9.72 5.13
N ALA A 349 13.96 -9.62 6.36
CA ALA A 349 14.66 -10.07 7.56
C ALA A 349 14.94 -11.59 7.56
N ALA A 350 14.07 -12.39 6.92
CA ALA A 350 14.25 -13.82 6.73
C ALA A 350 15.12 -14.17 5.49
N ARG A 351 15.70 -13.16 4.80
CA ARG A 351 16.49 -13.33 3.57
C ARG A 351 15.75 -14.14 2.50
N ILE A 352 14.46 -13.88 2.33
CA ILE A 352 13.64 -14.51 1.29
C ILE A 352 13.73 -13.66 0.03
N HIS A 353 14.24 -14.26 -1.04
CA HIS A 353 14.39 -13.62 -2.34
C HIS A 353 13.27 -14.07 -3.26
N CYS A 354 12.31 -13.21 -3.52
CA CYS A 354 11.29 -13.39 -4.53
C CYS A 354 11.03 -12.06 -5.25
N ARG A 355 10.62 -12.15 -6.51
CA ARG A 355 10.40 -10.97 -7.39
C ARG A 355 9.39 -9.98 -6.80
N ARG A 356 8.38 -10.49 -6.11
CA ARG A 356 7.35 -9.67 -5.44
C ARG A 356 7.30 -10.04 -3.97
N LYS A 357 7.77 -9.16 -3.10
CA LYS A 357 7.64 -9.31 -1.65
C LYS A 357 6.26 -8.80 -1.22
N GLY A 358 5.56 -9.56 -0.37
CA GLY A 358 4.30 -9.13 0.21
C GLY A 358 3.24 -10.22 0.35
N PRO A 359 2.02 -9.91 0.82
CA PRO A 359 0.97 -10.89 1.08
C PRO A 359 0.58 -11.75 -0.13
N HIS A 360 0.64 -11.16 -1.32
CA HIS A 360 0.25 -11.88 -2.54
C HIS A 360 1.20 -13.02 -2.89
N SER A 361 2.49 -12.89 -2.59
CA SER A 361 3.45 -13.99 -2.78
C SER A 361 3.21 -15.15 -1.82
N LEU A 362 2.78 -14.88 -0.57
CA LEU A 362 2.37 -15.92 0.36
C LEU A 362 1.10 -16.66 -0.10
N ARG A 363 0.18 -15.94 -0.73
CA ARG A 363 -0.98 -16.56 -1.36
C ARG A 363 -0.57 -17.49 -2.51
N HIS A 364 0.43 -17.13 -3.31
CA HIS A 364 0.99 -18.03 -4.33
C HIS A 364 1.63 -19.27 -3.68
N SER A 365 2.39 -19.10 -2.60
CA SER A 365 2.95 -20.23 -1.84
C SER A 365 1.87 -21.17 -1.28
N CYS A 366 0.78 -20.60 -0.76
CA CYS A 366 -0.37 -21.37 -0.29
C CYS A 366 -0.98 -22.22 -1.43
N ALA A 367 -1.27 -21.59 -2.57
CA ALA A 367 -1.82 -22.29 -3.73
C ALA A 367 -0.90 -23.38 -4.26
N THR A 368 0.39 -23.09 -4.42
CA THR A 368 1.39 -24.08 -4.84
C THR A 368 1.49 -25.23 -3.84
N ARG A 369 1.38 -24.95 -2.53
CA ARG A 369 1.38 -25.98 -1.50
C ARG A 369 0.15 -26.89 -1.56
N LEU A 370 -1.03 -26.32 -1.80
CA LEU A 370 -2.26 -27.09 -1.98
C LEU A 370 -2.15 -28.00 -3.21
N LEU A 371 -1.64 -27.47 -4.32
CA LEU A 371 -1.40 -28.25 -5.54
C LEU A 371 -0.42 -29.41 -5.29
N GLN A 372 0.70 -29.16 -4.61
CA GLN A 372 1.68 -30.20 -4.23
C GLN A 372 1.09 -31.27 -3.32
N LYS A 373 0.00 -30.97 -2.61
CA LYS A 373 -0.75 -31.93 -1.80
C LYS A 373 -1.85 -32.65 -2.57
N GLY A 374 -1.97 -32.43 -3.87
CA GLY A 374 -2.93 -33.12 -4.74
C GLY A 374 -4.28 -32.42 -4.88
N ALA A 375 -4.44 -31.17 -4.36
CA ALA A 375 -5.69 -30.43 -4.56
C ALA A 375 -5.85 -30.03 -6.04
N THR A 376 -7.06 -30.19 -6.56
CA THR A 376 -7.42 -29.80 -7.92
C THR A 376 -7.43 -28.27 -8.08
N PHE A 377 -7.31 -27.78 -9.31
CA PHE A 377 -7.41 -26.34 -9.59
C PHE A 377 -8.75 -25.73 -9.15
N LYS A 378 -9.83 -26.52 -9.21
CA LYS A 378 -11.15 -26.11 -8.75
C LYS A 378 -11.14 -25.91 -7.24
N GLU A 379 -10.69 -26.90 -6.48
CA GLU A 379 -10.58 -26.82 -5.01
C GLU A 379 -9.67 -25.68 -4.56
N ILE A 380 -8.53 -25.47 -5.23
CA ILE A 380 -7.64 -24.33 -4.97
C ILE A 380 -8.36 -23.02 -5.26
N GLY A 381 -9.10 -22.94 -6.37
CA GLY A 381 -9.88 -21.78 -6.74
C GLY A 381 -10.95 -21.46 -5.69
N ASP A 382 -11.70 -22.46 -5.28
CA ASP A 382 -12.75 -22.34 -4.26
C ASP A 382 -12.16 -21.95 -2.90
N PHE A 383 -11.10 -22.65 -2.46
CA PHE A 383 -10.42 -22.34 -1.20
C PHE A 383 -9.87 -20.90 -1.15
N LEU A 384 -9.31 -20.43 -2.25
CA LEU A 384 -8.78 -19.08 -2.33
C LEU A 384 -9.86 -18.01 -2.62
N GLY A 385 -11.10 -18.38 -2.88
CA GLY A 385 -12.16 -17.47 -3.31
C GLY A 385 -11.81 -16.80 -4.65
N HIS A 386 -11.42 -17.60 -5.66
CA HIS A 386 -11.28 -17.14 -7.03
C HIS A 386 -12.65 -17.02 -7.69
N ARG A 387 -12.83 -16.03 -8.55
CA ARG A 387 -14.09 -15.84 -9.30
C ARG A 387 -14.26 -16.78 -10.46
N SER A 388 -13.14 -17.20 -11.03
CA SER A 388 -13.04 -18.07 -12.18
C SER A 388 -12.03 -19.14 -11.85
N SER A 389 -12.37 -20.39 -12.12
CA SER A 389 -11.48 -21.54 -12.07
C SER A 389 -10.21 -21.32 -12.89
N GLU A 390 -10.34 -20.58 -13.98
CA GLU A 390 -9.22 -20.17 -14.83
C GLU A 390 -8.13 -19.38 -14.09
N SER A 391 -8.49 -18.64 -13.01
CA SER A 391 -7.50 -17.93 -12.20
C SER A 391 -6.57 -18.87 -11.44
N ALA A 392 -6.99 -20.10 -11.20
CA ALA A 392 -6.17 -21.14 -10.60
C ALA A 392 -5.25 -21.83 -11.65
N GLY A 393 -5.60 -21.78 -12.93
CA GLY A 393 -4.81 -22.37 -14.03
C GLY A 393 -3.39 -21.83 -14.15
N ILE A 394 -3.09 -20.65 -13.56
CA ILE A 394 -1.72 -20.14 -13.52
C ILE A 394 -0.77 -21.08 -12.73
N TYR A 395 -1.30 -21.86 -11.80
CA TYR A 395 -0.52 -22.78 -10.99
C TYR A 395 -0.18 -24.09 -11.72
N ALA A 396 -0.85 -24.41 -12.84
CA ALA A 396 -0.48 -25.53 -13.70
C ALA A 396 0.98 -25.46 -14.18
N LYS A 397 1.47 -24.24 -14.40
CA LYS A 397 2.86 -24.02 -14.87
C LYS A 397 3.94 -24.34 -13.83
N VAL A 398 3.60 -24.51 -12.57
CA VAL A 398 4.55 -24.82 -11.48
C VAL A 398 4.41 -26.25 -10.99
N ASP A 399 3.47 -26.99 -11.52
CA ASP A 399 3.30 -28.43 -11.23
C ASP A 399 4.19 -29.27 -12.14
N LEU A 400 5.49 -29.25 -11.84
CA LEU A 400 6.49 -30.03 -12.59
C LEU A 400 6.23 -31.54 -12.51
N LYS A 401 5.57 -32.01 -11.44
CA LYS A 401 5.24 -33.44 -11.27
C LYS A 401 4.16 -33.83 -12.27
N ALA A 402 3.06 -33.13 -12.32
CA ALA A 402 1.99 -33.38 -13.29
C ALA A 402 2.48 -33.14 -14.73
N LEU A 403 3.29 -32.08 -14.96
CA LEU A 403 3.87 -31.84 -16.29
C LEU A 403 4.79 -32.99 -16.75
N ARG A 404 5.58 -33.57 -15.86
CA ARG A 404 6.43 -34.73 -16.18
C ARG A 404 5.58 -35.97 -16.51
N THR A 405 4.48 -36.20 -15.78
CA THR A 405 3.56 -37.33 -16.07
C THR A 405 2.92 -37.18 -17.45
N VAL A 406 2.52 -35.95 -17.81
CA VAL A 406 1.98 -35.61 -19.15
C VAL A 406 3.04 -35.72 -20.25
N ALA A 407 4.28 -35.36 -19.92
CA ALA A 407 5.41 -35.39 -20.88
C ALA A 407 5.93 -36.83 -21.12
N ASN A 408 5.69 -37.75 -20.19
CA ASN A 408 5.97 -39.19 -20.39
C ASN A 408 4.86 -39.83 -21.24
N VAL A 409 4.75 -39.38 -22.47
CA VAL A 409 3.93 -40.03 -23.48
C VAL A 409 4.71 -41.26 -23.94
N ASP A 410 4.10 -42.44 -23.76
CA ASP A 410 4.61 -43.64 -24.36
C ASP A 410 4.46 -43.53 -25.88
N LEU A 411 5.59 -43.33 -26.56
CA LEU A 411 5.66 -43.26 -28.00
C LEU A 411 5.61 -44.66 -28.63
N GLY A 412 5.08 -45.65 -27.90
CA GLY A 412 5.01 -47.06 -28.27
C GLY A 412 4.90 -47.25 -29.79
N GLY A 413 5.97 -47.71 -30.39
CA GLY A 413 5.99 -48.12 -31.78
C GLY A 413 6.27 -47.04 -32.83
N LEU A 414 6.64 -45.80 -32.44
CA LEU A 414 6.99 -44.70 -33.36
C LEU A 414 8.51 -44.46 -33.50
N LEU A 415 9.35 -45.32 -32.93
CA LEU A 415 10.80 -45.36 -33.09
C LEU A 415 11.21 -46.68 -33.73
#